data_61d65746ad6366cfb677c84f7b2f422e
#
_entry.id   61d65746ad6366cfb677c84f7b2f422e
#
_cell.length_a   1.000
_cell.length_b   1.000
_cell.length_c   1.000
_cell.angle_alpha   90.00
_cell.angle_beta   90.00
_cell.angle_gamma   90.00
#
_symmetry.space_group_name_H-M   'P 1'
#
loop_
_entity.id
_entity.type
_entity.pdbx_description
1 polymer ?
#
loop_
_entity_poly.entity_id
_entity_poly.type
_entity_poly.pdbx_seq_one_letter_code
_entity_poly.pdbx_strand_id
1 'polypeptide(L)'
;MKRIVVGIDFSDNSFNALEHAIVIAKKANMSVSMVWVDHIDYSKEIFNIDPTHRLDAVAKQFSQLLKKYDGCCNNIDFVIRKGKVYSEICDVADELKAYMIVVGTHGLSGFEEFWSGSNANRIVSASNVPVLTIRGGNDIKQDLERIVLPLDSTKVTREKIPVTAELASYFNSEVHILGLQTSSHNDIRYRIKAYVAQAEDYFKEKNVKFISEFIDSKQITDDTLEYAHKIKANLIVIMTEQETTTANLWMGPYASQMVNHSPFPVLSVKPKKNIVL
;
A
#
# COMPACT_ATOMS: atom_id res chain seq x y z
N MET A 1 17.51 -6.10 8.85
CA MET A 1 16.19 -6.63 9.18
C MET A 1 15.15 -5.76 8.51
N LYS A 2 14.17 -6.34 7.82
CA LYS A 2 13.12 -5.56 7.14
C LYS A 2 12.19 -4.91 8.16
N ARG A 3 11.67 -3.74 7.81
CA ARG A 3 10.83 -2.93 8.69
C ARG A 3 9.63 -2.37 7.92
N ILE A 4 8.47 -2.35 8.55
CA ILE A 4 7.25 -1.72 8.06
C ILE A 4 7.04 -0.42 8.82
N VAL A 5 6.81 0.67 8.12
CA VAL A 5 6.43 1.96 8.71
C VAL A 5 4.91 2.09 8.64
N VAL A 6 4.27 2.50 9.74
CA VAL A 6 2.82 2.67 9.81
C VAL A 6 2.48 4.09 10.24
N GLY A 7 1.72 4.80 9.40
CA GLY A 7 1.17 6.12 9.77
C GLY A 7 0.03 5.97 10.77
N ILE A 8 0.16 6.63 11.93
CA ILE A 8 -0.81 6.59 13.03
C ILE A 8 -1.33 8.00 13.30
N ASP A 9 -2.65 8.15 13.31
CA ASP A 9 -3.37 9.35 13.75
C ASP A 9 -4.37 9.04 14.89
N PHE A 10 -4.31 7.83 15.42
CA PHE A 10 -5.21 7.27 16.45
C PHE A 10 -6.67 7.13 16.02
N SER A 11 -6.97 7.21 14.72
CA SER A 11 -8.27 6.83 14.16
C SER A 11 -8.42 5.32 14.07
N ASP A 12 -9.66 4.83 13.97
CA ASP A 12 -9.94 3.41 13.74
C ASP A 12 -9.29 2.92 12.44
N ASN A 13 -9.21 3.78 11.41
CA ASN A 13 -8.57 3.45 10.15
C ASN A 13 -7.05 3.29 10.29
N SER A 14 -6.39 4.12 11.10
CA SER A 14 -4.96 3.96 11.37
C SER A 14 -4.67 2.74 12.25
N PHE A 15 -5.57 2.40 13.18
CA PHE A 15 -5.47 1.15 13.94
C PHE A 15 -5.69 -0.08 13.05
N ASN A 16 -6.65 -0.02 12.13
CA ASN A 16 -6.85 -1.07 11.13
C ASN A 16 -5.59 -1.26 10.27
N ALA A 17 -4.98 -0.17 9.80
CA ALA A 17 -3.72 -0.20 9.08
C ALA A 17 -2.58 -0.83 9.91
N LEU A 18 -2.48 -0.51 11.20
CA LEU A 18 -1.49 -1.10 12.11
C LEU A 18 -1.70 -2.62 12.27
N GLU A 19 -2.92 -3.07 12.43
CA GLU A 19 -3.21 -4.50 12.56
C GLU A 19 -2.84 -5.29 11.30
N HIS A 20 -3.12 -4.74 10.10
CA HIS A 20 -2.63 -5.32 8.84
C HIS A 20 -1.10 -5.37 8.78
N ALA A 21 -0.42 -4.29 9.19
CA ALA A 21 1.03 -4.25 9.23
C ALA A 21 1.63 -5.31 10.18
N ILE A 22 0.99 -5.52 11.35
CA ILE A 22 1.41 -6.54 12.33
C ILE A 22 1.24 -7.95 11.77
N VAL A 23 0.13 -8.25 11.07
CA VAL A 23 -0.06 -9.54 10.41
C VAL A 23 1.06 -9.82 9.40
N ILE A 24 1.37 -8.81 8.55
CA ILE A 24 2.46 -8.94 7.58
C ILE A 24 3.81 -9.10 8.30
N ALA A 25 4.08 -8.28 9.30
CA ALA A 25 5.33 -8.31 10.06
C ALA A 25 5.55 -9.66 10.75
N LYS A 26 4.51 -10.24 11.34
CA LYS A 26 4.55 -11.57 11.96
C LYS A 26 4.89 -12.67 10.96
N LYS A 27 4.21 -12.70 9.81
CA LYS A 27 4.44 -13.71 8.76
C LYS A 27 5.82 -13.59 8.12
N ALA A 28 6.30 -12.36 7.92
CA ALA A 28 7.55 -12.07 7.23
C ALA A 28 8.74 -11.87 8.18
N ASN A 29 8.57 -12.05 9.50
CA ASN A 29 9.59 -11.81 10.53
C ASN A 29 10.21 -10.41 10.42
N MET A 30 9.36 -9.38 10.33
CA MET A 30 9.74 -7.97 10.22
C MET A 30 9.46 -7.21 11.52
N SER A 31 10.04 -6.01 11.63
CA SER A 31 9.74 -5.04 12.68
C SER A 31 8.70 -4.02 12.20
N VAL A 32 8.00 -3.37 13.13
CA VAL A 32 7.02 -2.32 12.85
C VAL A 32 7.44 -1.02 13.56
N SER A 33 7.44 0.11 12.84
CA SER A 33 7.59 1.44 13.41
C SER A 33 6.32 2.25 13.16
N MET A 34 5.64 2.60 14.23
CA MET A 34 4.49 3.50 14.22
C MET A 34 5.00 4.95 14.13
N VAL A 35 4.43 5.76 13.24
CA VAL A 35 4.81 7.17 13.06
C VAL A 35 3.59 8.05 13.26
N TRP A 36 3.70 8.97 14.21
CA TRP A 36 2.75 10.05 14.40
C TRP A 36 3.42 11.39 14.09
N VAL A 37 2.71 12.24 13.34
CA VAL A 37 3.24 13.55 12.94
C VAL A 37 2.44 14.64 13.58
N ASP A 38 3.12 15.48 14.38
CA ASP A 38 2.57 16.69 14.95
C ASP A 38 2.33 17.72 13.86
N HIS A 39 1.08 17.80 13.40
CA HIS A 39 0.62 18.82 12.47
C HIS A 39 -0.28 19.81 13.19
N ILE A 40 0.04 21.09 13.13
CA ILE A 40 -0.55 22.16 13.97
C ILE A 40 -2.07 22.26 13.82
N ASP A 41 -2.63 21.90 12.65
CA ASP A 41 -4.05 22.12 12.34
C ASP A 41 -4.99 21.03 12.90
N TYR A 42 -4.52 19.80 13.09
CA TYR A 42 -5.37 18.68 13.52
C TYR A 42 -5.30 18.34 15.01
N SER A 43 -4.31 18.86 15.70
CA SER A 43 -4.00 18.44 17.06
C SER A 43 -4.98 18.91 18.13
N LYS A 44 -5.72 19.99 17.88
CA LYS A 44 -6.75 20.47 18.81
C LYS A 44 -8.01 19.60 18.81
N GLU A 45 -8.34 19.01 17.66
CA GLU A 45 -9.55 18.22 17.49
C GLU A 45 -9.41 16.81 18.09
N ILE A 46 -8.21 16.22 18.03
CA ILE A 46 -7.97 14.83 18.45
C ILE A 46 -7.94 14.67 19.97
N PHE A 47 -7.30 15.61 20.68
CA PHE A 47 -7.01 15.41 22.10
C PHE A 47 -7.75 16.39 23.02
N ASN A 48 -8.35 17.46 22.51
CA ASN A 48 -8.95 18.55 23.29
C ASN A 48 -8.07 18.99 24.48
N ILE A 49 -6.74 18.91 24.31
CA ILE A 49 -5.69 19.08 25.32
C ILE A 49 -4.84 20.29 24.95
N ASP A 50 -4.39 21.03 25.99
CA ASP A 50 -3.40 22.09 25.84
C ASP A 50 -2.17 21.58 25.05
N PRO A 51 -1.66 22.32 24.04
CA PRO A 51 -0.49 21.95 23.25
C PRO A 51 0.73 21.53 24.06
N THR A 52 0.89 22.01 25.29
CA THR A 52 2.00 21.66 26.20
C THR A 52 1.93 20.21 26.70
N HIS A 53 0.74 19.63 26.82
CA HIS A 53 0.54 18.26 27.30
C HIS A 53 0.28 17.24 26.17
N ARG A 54 0.23 17.70 24.93
CA ARG A 54 -0.12 16.88 23.78
C ARG A 54 0.88 15.75 23.51
N LEU A 55 2.17 16.04 23.55
CA LEU A 55 3.22 15.05 23.31
C LEU A 55 3.20 13.95 24.39
N ASP A 56 2.92 14.30 25.65
CA ASP A 56 2.80 13.33 26.73
C ASP A 56 1.58 12.41 26.52
N ALA A 57 0.47 12.98 26.05
CA ALA A 57 -0.74 12.21 25.74
C ALA A 57 -0.47 11.23 24.59
N VAL A 58 0.20 11.68 23.54
CA VAL A 58 0.62 10.84 22.39
C VAL A 58 1.55 9.71 22.84
N ALA A 59 2.59 10.03 23.64
CA ALA A 59 3.53 9.04 24.16
C ALA A 59 2.82 8.00 25.04
N LYS A 60 1.83 8.40 25.83
CA LYS A 60 1.01 7.50 26.64
C LYS A 60 0.17 6.56 25.78
N GLN A 61 -0.46 7.06 24.70
CA GLN A 61 -1.20 6.24 23.74
C GLN A 61 -0.28 5.21 23.08
N PHE A 62 0.90 5.61 22.61
CA PHE A 62 1.88 4.66 22.06
C PHE A 62 2.34 3.63 23.08
N SER A 63 2.55 4.01 24.33
CA SER A 63 2.91 3.07 25.38
C SER A 63 1.83 2.01 25.61
N GLN A 64 0.56 2.35 25.43
CA GLN A 64 -0.54 1.39 25.48
C GLN A 64 -0.53 0.45 24.25
N LEU A 65 -0.27 0.98 23.05
CA LEU A 65 -0.16 0.17 21.83
C LEU A 65 1.04 -0.79 21.92
N LEU A 66 2.19 -0.32 22.39
CA LEU A 66 3.37 -1.19 22.59
C LEU A 66 3.04 -2.37 23.52
N LYS A 67 2.33 -2.12 24.62
CA LYS A 67 1.89 -3.19 25.54
C LYS A 67 0.88 -4.12 24.90
N LYS A 68 -0.07 -3.59 24.10
CA LYS A 68 -1.10 -4.39 23.41
C LYS A 68 -0.49 -5.36 22.40
N TYR A 69 0.56 -4.93 21.71
CA TYR A 69 1.17 -5.68 20.61
C TYR A 69 2.56 -6.26 20.95
N ASP A 70 2.90 -6.32 22.24
CA ASP A 70 4.15 -6.92 22.70
C ASP A 70 4.23 -8.40 22.25
N GLY A 71 5.37 -8.77 21.68
CA GLY A 71 5.61 -10.12 21.17
C GLY A 71 4.84 -10.50 19.90
N CYS A 72 4.01 -9.59 19.30
CA CYS A 72 3.24 -9.89 18.08
C CYS A 72 4.09 -9.94 16.81
N CYS A 73 5.23 -9.26 16.79
CA CYS A 73 6.20 -9.24 15.69
C CYS A 73 7.61 -9.17 16.26
N ASN A 74 8.61 -9.10 15.39
CA ASN A 74 10.01 -9.14 15.83
C ASN A 74 10.39 -7.96 16.76
N ASN A 75 9.98 -6.76 16.42
CA ASN A 75 10.06 -5.57 17.26
C ASN A 75 8.98 -4.58 16.84
N ILE A 76 8.45 -3.85 17.81
CA ILE A 76 7.53 -2.73 17.56
C ILE A 76 8.03 -1.51 18.32
N ASP A 77 8.13 -0.38 17.63
CA ASP A 77 8.52 0.92 18.19
C ASP A 77 7.68 2.06 17.62
N PHE A 78 7.91 3.28 18.09
CA PHE A 78 7.24 4.45 17.53
C PHE A 78 8.19 5.64 17.39
N VAL A 79 7.84 6.53 16.45
CA VAL A 79 8.53 7.78 16.16
C VAL A 79 7.52 8.92 16.18
N ILE A 80 7.85 10.01 16.86
CA ILE A 80 7.09 11.26 16.81
C ILE A 80 7.87 12.25 15.95
N ARG A 81 7.20 12.82 14.96
CA ARG A 81 7.75 13.84 14.05
C ARG A 81 6.92 15.10 14.10
N LYS A 82 7.44 16.21 13.58
CA LYS A 82 6.73 17.47 13.44
C LYS A 82 6.91 18.01 12.03
N GLY A 83 5.80 18.23 11.34
CA GLY A 83 5.87 18.72 9.96
C GLY A 83 4.65 18.34 9.12
N LYS A 84 4.86 18.19 7.82
CA LYS A 84 3.84 17.73 6.88
C LYS A 84 3.72 16.21 6.95
N VAL A 85 2.53 15.70 7.25
CA VAL A 85 2.28 14.27 7.50
C VAL A 85 2.90 13.38 6.42
N TYR A 86 2.62 13.63 5.14
CA TYR A 86 3.12 12.79 4.06
C TYR A 86 4.65 12.82 3.93
N SER A 87 5.28 13.98 4.13
CA SER A 87 6.73 14.15 4.05
C SER A 87 7.42 13.38 5.17
N GLU A 88 7.01 13.64 6.42
CA GLU A 88 7.63 13.04 7.59
C GLU A 88 7.51 11.50 7.60
N ILE A 89 6.37 10.95 7.14
CA ILE A 89 6.20 9.49 7.04
C ILE A 89 7.14 8.91 5.97
N CYS A 90 7.28 9.57 4.81
CA CYS A 90 8.20 9.15 3.77
C CYS A 90 9.67 9.26 4.22
N ASP A 91 10.02 10.36 4.91
CA ASP A 91 11.37 10.59 5.41
C ASP A 91 11.77 9.52 6.45
N VAL A 92 10.87 9.18 7.39
CA VAL A 92 11.08 8.08 8.34
C VAL A 92 11.23 6.74 7.62
N ALA A 93 10.44 6.49 6.57
CA ALA A 93 10.55 5.26 5.80
C ALA A 93 11.90 5.17 5.07
N ASP A 94 12.40 6.26 4.52
CA ASP A 94 13.71 6.31 3.87
C ASP A 94 14.85 6.18 4.89
N GLU A 95 14.81 6.89 6.03
CA GLU A 95 15.79 6.79 7.14
C GLU A 95 15.92 5.34 7.66
N LEU A 96 14.78 4.68 7.87
CA LEU A 96 14.72 3.31 8.37
C LEU A 96 14.93 2.24 7.28
N LYS A 97 15.09 2.64 6.02
CA LYS A 97 15.12 1.74 4.85
C LYS A 97 13.95 0.76 4.89
N ALA A 98 12.76 1.30 5.08
CA ALA A 98 11.55 0.50 5.24
C ALA A 98 11.29 -0.39 4.03
N TYR A 99 10.72 -1.56 4.29
CA TYR A 99 10.25 -2.48 3.27
C TYR A 99 9.00 -1.95 2.57
N MET A 100 8.09 -1.36 3.37
CA MET A 100 6.89 -0.68 2.90
C MET A 100 6.37 0.29 3.96
N ILE A 101 5.48 1.18 3.50
CA ILE A 101 4.63 2.01 4.36
C ILE A 101 3.22 1.40 4.36
N VAL A 102 2.53 1.41 5.51
CA VAL A 102 1.11 1.04 5.62
C VAL A 102 0.33 2.22 6.20
N VAL A 103 -0.76 2.60 5.54
CA VAL A 103 -1.60 3.73 5.96
C VAL A 103 -3.08 3.46 5.73
N GLY A 104 -3.94 4.03 6.58
CA GLY A 104 -5.37 4.11 6.34
C GLY A 104 -5.71 5.17 5.29
N THR A 105 -6.75 4.96 4.48
CA THR A 105 -7.16 5.92 3.43
C THR A 105 -8.05 7.04 3.93
N HIS A 106 -8.70 6.89 5.10
CA HIS A 106 -9.58 7.86 5.74
C HIS A 106 -9.08 8.14 7.15
N GLY A 107 -8.96 9.41 7.54
CA GLY A 107 -8.58 9.83 8.88
C GLY A 107 -9.81 10.22 9.75
N LEU A 108 -9.57 10.86 10.89
CA LEU A 108 -10.59 11.27 11.89
C LEU A 108 -11.61 12.29 11.38
N SER A 109 -11.31 13.04 10.33
CA SER A 109 -12.22 14.03 9.77
C SER A 109 -13.32 13.34 8.98
N GLY A 110 -14.42 12.96 9.63
CA GLY A 110 -15.64 12.37 9.04
C GLY A 110 -16.37 13.26 8.03
N PHE A 111 -15.70 14.24 7.42
CA PHE A 111 -16.16 15.03 6.29
C PHE A 111 -15.90 14.25 5.01
N GLU A 112 -16.87 13.42 4.65
CA GLU A 112 -16.80 12.47 3.53
C GLU A 112 -16.67 13.13 2.16
N GLU A 113 -16.95 14.43 1.98
CA GLU A 113 -17.08 15.02 0.65
C GLU A 113 -15.85 15.78 0.12
N PHE A 114 -14.88 16.20 0.96
CA PHE A 114 -13.79 17.08 0.50
C PHE A 114 -12.36 16.64 0.79
N TRP A 115 -12.12 15.61 1.63
CA TRP A 115 -10.77 15.25 2.11
C TRP A 115 -10.42 13.76 2.02
N SER A 116 -11.19 12.97 1.25
CA SER A 116 -10.93 11.54 1.10
C SER A 116 -9.52 11.28 0.55
N GLY A 117 -8.65 10.74 1.38
CA GLY A 117 -7.38 10.18 0.94
C GLY A 117 -6.24 11.16 0.64
N SER A 118 -6.33 12.46 0.99
CA SER A 118 -5.30 13.43 0.61
C SER A 118 -3.89 13.08 1.12
N ASN A 119 -3.75 12.65 2.37
CA ASN A 119 -2.45 12.22 2.91
C ASN A 119 -2.02 10.87 2.34
N ALA A 120 -2.92 9.88 2.23
CA ALA A 120 -2.61 8.58 1.62
C ALA A 120 -2.14 8.75 0.17
N ASN A 121 -2.86 9.54 -0.64
CA ASN A 121 -2.48 9.84 -2.02
C ASN A 121 -1.12 10.55 -2.11
N ARG A 122 -0.84 11.50 -1.21
CA ARG A 122 0.45 12.18 -1.16
C ARG A 122 1.58 11.24 -0.75
N ILE A 123 1.34 10.35 0.23
CA ILE A 123 2.32 9.33 0.64
C ILE A 123 2.61 8.38 -0.53
N VAL A 124 1.57 7.87 -1.22
CA VAL A 124 1.71 6.99 -2.39
C VAL A 124 2.52 7.66 -3.50
N SER A 125 2.27 8.96 -3.75
CA SER A 125 2.98 9.71 -4.78
C SER A 125 4.44 10.04 -4.40
N ALA A 126 4.69 10.35 -3.13
CA ALA A 126 6.00 10.80 -2.64
C ALA A 126 6.95 9.64 -2.29
N SER A 127 6.42 8.54 -1.78
CA SER A 127 7.20 7.43 -1.24
C SER A 127 8.15 6.80 -2.27
N ASN A 128 9.34 6.43 -1.82
CA ASN A 128 10.31 5.63 -2.59
C ASN A 128 10.17 4.12 -2.33
N VAL A 129 9.37 3.74 -1.34
CA VAL A 129 9.07 2.34 -1.02
C VAL A 129 7.61 2.03 -1.31
N PRO A 130 7.22 0.74 -1.49
CA PRO A 130 5.83 0.36 -1.70
C PRO A 130 4.92 0.89 -0.58
N VAL A 131 3.71 1.33 -0.92
CA VAL A 131 2.72 1.83 0.04
C VAL A 131 1.48 0.95 -0.01
N LEU A 132 1.16 0.33 1.12
CA LEU A 132 -0.09 -0.41 1.31
C LEU A 132 -1.13 0.52 1.91
N THR A 133 -2.19 0.76 1.16
CA THR A 133 -3.34 1.55 1.62
C THR A 133 -4.48 0.62 2.04
N ILE A 134 -5.03 0.88 3.23
CA ILE A 134 -6.12 0.10 3.83
C ILE A 134 -7.34 1.00 3.98
N ARG A 135 -8.46 0.59 3.39
CA ARG A 135 -9.76 1.25 3.60
C ARG A 135 -10.45 0.65 4.83
N GLY A 136 -11.20 1.47 5.56
CA GLY A 136 -12.00 1.00 6.69
C GLY A 136 -13.01 -0.09 6.29
N GLY A 137 -13.29 -1.02 7.22
CA GLY A 137 -14.21 -2.12 6.99
C GLY A 137 -13.59 -3.39 6.38
N ASN A 138 -12.31 -3.37 6.03
CA ASN A 138 -11.61 -4.60 5.63
C ASN A 138 -11.32 -5.48 6.86
N ASP A 139 -11.79 -6.72 6.84
CA ASP A 139 -11.55 -7.66 7.94
C ASP A 139 -10.08 -8.14 7.91
N ILE A 140 -9.37 -7.85 8.99
CA ILE A 140 -7.94 -8.13 9.16
C ILE A 140 -7.65 -9.62 9.35
N LYS A 141 -8.65 -10.39 9.69
CA LYS A 141 -8.49 -11.81 10.07
C LYS A 141 -8.11 -12.71 8.89
N GLN A 142 -8.08 -12.18 7.68
CA GLN A 142 -7.78 -12.98 6.50
C GLN A 142 -6.29 -12.90 6.17
N ASP A 143 -5.64 -14.05 6.12
CA ASP A 143 -4.33 -14.19 5.47
C ASP A 143 -4.44 -13.70 4.01
N LEU A 144 -3.34 -13.21 3.41
CA LEU A 144 -3.30 -12.80 2.01
C LEU A 144 -3.36 -14.03 1.09
N GLU A 145 -4.51 -14.71 1.02
CA GLU A 145 -4.64 -15.95 0.26
C GLU A 145 -4.57 -15.72 -1.25
N ARG A 146 -5.22 -14.66 -1.74
CA ARG A 146 -5.33 -14.34 -3.16
C ARG A 146 -4.91 -12.89 -3.43
N ILE A 147 -3.94 -12.75 -4.33
CA ILE A 147 -3.37 -11.46 -4.73
C ILE A 147 -3.66 -11.22 -6.20
N VAL A 148 -4.31 -10.12 -6.56
CA VAL A 148 -4.49 -9.71 -7.95
C VAL A 148 -3.31 -8.86 -8.40
N LEU A 149 -2.70 -9.25 -9.51
CA LEU A 149 -1.57 -8.58 -10.15
C LEU A 149 -1.97 -8.17 -11.58
N PRO A 150 -2.59 -6.99 -11.78
CA PRO A 150 -2.93 -6.50 -13.11
C PRO A 150 -1.67 -6.15 -13.89
N LEU A 151 -1.54 -6.62 -15.13
CA LEU A 151 -0.44 -6.29 -16.03
C LEU A 151 -1.00 -5.64 -17.31
N ASP A 152 -0.49 -4.47 -17.65
CA ASP A 152 -0.79 -3.73 -18.88
C ASP A 152 0.38 -3.72 -19.86
N SER A 153 0.30 -2.92 -20.92
CA SER A 153 1.35 -2.82 -21.93
C SER A 153 2.52 -1.90 -21.58
N THR A 154 2.51 -1.24 -20.41
CA THR A 154 3.58 -0.34 -19.99
C THR A 154 4.81 -1.12 -19.52
N LYS A 155 6.02 -0.60 -19.79
CA LYS A 155 7.26 -1.29 -19.38
C LYS A 155 7.37 -1.44 -17.87
N VAL A 156 6.91 -0.44 -17.14
CA VAL A 156 7.00 -0.38 -15.67
C VAL A 156 6.06 -1.36 -14.97
N THR A 157 5.01 -1.86 -15.66
CA THR A 157 4.02 -2.78 -15.07
C THR A 157 4.65 -4.01 -14.43
N ARG A 158 5.86 -4.41 -14.86
CA ARG A 158 6.60 -5.57 -14.35
C ARG A 158 7.37 -5.32 -13.05
N GLU A 159 7.61 -4.06 -12.69
CA GLU A 159 8.44 -3.72 -11.53
C GLU A 159 7.79 -4.12 -10.20
N LYS A 160 6.49 -4.35 -10.18
CA LYS A 160 5.76 -4.84 -9.00
C LYS A 160 5.82 -6.37 -8.83
N ILE A 161 6.27 -7.13 -9.85
CA ILE A 161 6.34 -8.61 -9.80
C ILE A 161 7.20 -9.10 -8.63
N PRO A 162 8.43 -8.58 -8.39
CA PRO A 162 9.28 -9.08 -7.31
C PRO A 162 8.67 -8.90 -5.91
N VAL A 163 8.10 -7.74 -5.60
CA VAL A 163 7.47 -7.50 -4.30
C VAL A 163 6.20 -8.34 -4.12
N THR A 164 5.45 -8.58 -5.20
CA THR A 164 4.29 -9.48 -5.19
C THR A 164 4.71 -10.91 -4.88
N ALA A 165 5.76 -11.41 -5.55
CA ALA A 165 6.29 -12.75 -5.30
C ALA A 165 6.76 -12.92 -3.86
N GLU A 166 7.44 -11.92 -3.34
CA GLU A 166 7.94 -11.95 -1.97
C GLU A 166 6.80 -11.99 -0.95
N LEU A 167 5.79 -11.13 -1.09
CA LEU A 167 4.60 -11.16 -0.23
C LEU A 167 3.86 -12.49 -0.35
N ALA A 168 3.65 -12.97 -1.58
CA ALA A 168 2.99 -14.24 -1.82
C ALA A 168 3.73 -15.42 -1.13
N SER A 169 5.06 -15.39 -1.11
CA SER A 169 5.87 -16.41 -0.43
C SER A 169 5.66 -16.41 1.07
N TYR A 170 5.53 -15.24 1.73
CA TYR A 170 5.28 -15.15 3.17
C TYR A 170 3.93 -15.74 3.60
N PHE A 171 2.92 -15.63 2.73
CA PHE A 171 1.55 -16.06 3.00
C PHE A 171 1.15 -17.35 2.29
N ASN A 172 2.04 -17.93 1.47
CA ASN A 172 1.70 -19.04 0.57
C ASN A 172 0.48 -18.72 -0.33
N SER A 173 0.41 -17.47 -0.77
CA SER A 173 -0.69 -16.92 -1.57
C SER A 173 -0.74 -17.50 -2.97
N GLU A 174 -1.93 -17.50 -3.58
CA GLU A 174 -2.12 -17.66 -5.01
C GLU A 174 -2.17 -16.29 -5.69
N VAL A 175 -1.28 -16.04 -6.65
CA VAL A 175 -1.24 -14.80 -7.42
C VAL A 175 -2.04 -14.93 -8.69
N HIS A 176 -3.06 -14.09 -8.85
CA HIS A 176 -3.83 -13.98 -10.08
C HIS A 176 -3.22 -12.91 -10.98
N ILE A 177 -2.48 -13.34 -12.00
CA ILE A 177 -1.90 -12.47 -13.01
C ILE A 177 -3.01 -12.10 -14.00
N LEU A 178 -3.42 -10.84 -14.01
CA LEU A 178 -4.50 -10.35 -14.84
C LEU A 178 -3.94 -9.52 -16.01
N GLY A 179 -3.86 -10.11 -17.20
CA GLY A 179 -3.44 -9.42 -18.41
C GLY A 179 -4.56 -8.50 -18.94
N LEU A 180 -4.40 -7.19 -18.78
CA LEU A 180 -5.40 -6.17 -19.16
C LEU A 180 -5.21 -5.77 -20.63
N GLN A 181 -6.04 -6.29 -21.52
CA GLN A 181 -6.00 -5.99 -22.95
C GLN A 181 -6.85 -4.74 -23.25
N THR A 182 -6.21 -3.57 -23.23
CA THR A 182 -6.86 -2.27 -23.42
C THR A 182 -6.99 -1.86 -24.89
N SER A 183 -6.47 -2.67 -25.82
CA SER A 183 -6.46 -2.38 -27.24
C SER A 183 -6.62 -3.65 -28.07
N SER A 184 -7.24 -3.51 -29.25
CA SER A 184 -7.33 -4.58 -30.25
C SER A 184 -6.06 -4.74 -31.11
N HIS A 185 -5.08 -3.81 -30.98
CA HIS A 185 -3.83 -3.88 -31.73
C HIS A 185 -3.00 -5.10 -31.30
N ASN A 186 -2.59 -5.90 -32.29
CA ASN A 186 -1.89 -7.14 -32.03
C ASN A 186 -0.55 -6.94 -31.29
N ASP A 187 0.21 -5.89 -31.59
CA ASP A 187 1.48 -5.57 -30.94
C ASP A 187 1.31 -5.28 -29.45
N ILE A 188 0.23 -4.60 -29.04
CA ILE A 188 -0.12 -4.35 -27.63
C ILE A 188 -0.50 -5.66 -26.95
N ARG A 189 -1.34 -6.48 -27.58
CA ARG A 189 -1.74 -7.79 -27.04
C ARG A 189 -0.54 -8.74 -26.91
N TYR A 190 0.36 -8.78 -27.89
CA TYR A 190 1.60 -9.56 -27.81
C TYR A 190 2.49 -9.10 -26.65
N ARG A 191 2.62 -7.79 -26.44
CA ARG A 191 3.41 -7.24 -25.33
C ARG A 191 2.86 -7.64 -23.97
N ILE A 192 1.54 -7.54 -23.78
CA ILE A 192 0.89 -7.98 -22.54
C ILE A 192 1.10 -9.47 -22.30
N LYS A 193 0.91 -10.31 -23.34
CA LYS A 193 1.19 -11.76 -23.25
C LYS A 193 2.63 -12.05 -22.87
N ALA A 194 3.59 -11.31 -23.45
CA ALA A 194 5.01 -11.47 -23.10
C ALA A 194 5.29 -11.08 -21.65
N TYR A 195 4.65 -10.03 -21.13
CA TYR A 195 4.82 -9.61 -19.73
C TYR A 195 4.17 -10.59 -18.75
N VAL A 196 3.01 -11.15 -19.09
CA VAL A 196 2.39 -12.22 -18.31
C VAL A 196 3.31 -13.45 -18.28
N ALA A 197 3.84 -13.90 -19.41
CA ALA A 197 4.77 -15.03 -19.48
C ALA A 197 6.02 -14.80 -18.61
N GLN A 198 6.61 -13.58 -18.65
CA GLN A 198 7.73 -13.23 -17.78
C GLN A 198 7.37 -13.28 -16.30
N ALA A 199 6.16 -12.88 -15.92
CA ALA A 199 5.69 -12.98 -14.54
C ALA A 199 5.51 -14.45 -14.14
N GLU A 200 4.92 -15.27 -15.00
CA GLU A 200 4.76 -16.73 -14.78
C GLU A 200 6.11 -17.40 -14.54
N ASP A 201 7.10 -17.11 -15.39
CA ASP A 201 8.45 -17.70 -15.25
C ASP A 201 9.11 -17.25 -13.94
N TYR A 202 8.95 -15.97 -13.57
CA TYR A 202 9.46 -15.47 -12.29
C TYR A 202 8.79 -16.16 -11.10
N PHE A 203 7.46 -16.34 -11.12
CA PHE A 203 6.73 -17.01 -10.04
C PHE A 203 7.06 -18.50 -9.97
N LYS A 204 7.26 -19.18 -11.10
CA LYS A 204 7.78 -20.58 -11.15
C LYS A 204 9.14 -20.67 -10.46
N GLU A 205 10.07 -19.78 -10.81
CA GLU A 205 11.40 -19.73 -10.20
C GLU A 205 11.34 -19.53 -8.68
N LYS A 206 10.40 -18.69 -8.20
CA LYS A 206 10.21 -18.41 -6.79
C LYS A 206 9.28 -19.39 -6.05
N ASN A 207 8.79 -20.45 -6.73
CA ASN A 207 7.81 -21.41 -6.20
C ASN A 207 6.53 -20.73 -5.65
N VAL A 208 6.06 -19.68 -6.29
CA VAL A 208 4.82 -18.99 -5.97
C VAL A 208 3.69 -19.59 -6.82
N LYS A 209 2.56 -19.88 -6.19
CA LYS A 209 1.35 -20.34 -6.90
C LYS A 209 0.76 -19.19 -7.70
N PHE A 210 0.34 -19.45 -8.94
CA PHE A 210 -0.31 -18.43 -9.75
C PHE A 210 -1.35 -19.01 -10.70
N ILE A 211 -2.26 -18.16 -11.13
CA ILE A 211 -3.21 -18.36 -12.23
C ILE A 211 -3.10 -17.13 -13.13
N SER A 212 -3.14 -17.33 -14.46
CA SER A 212 -3.11 -16.24 -15.44
C SER A 212 -4.43 -16.17 -16.20
N GLU A 213 -5.02 -14.98 -16.23
CA GLU A 213 -6.21 -14.67 -17.03
C GLU A 213 -5.98 -13.42 -17.88
N PHE A 214 -6.66 -13.34 -19.03
CA PHE A 214 -6.66 -12.18 -19.91
C PHE A 214 -8.08 -11.65 -20.03
N ILE A 215 -8.25 -10.35 -19.88
CA ILE A 215 -9.53 -9.67 -20.08
C ILE A 215 -9.39 -8.54 -21.09
N ASP A 216 -10.37 -8.41 -21.99
CA ASP A 216 -10.51 -7.23 -22.84
C ASP A 216 -11.12 -6.10 -21.98
N SER A 217 -10.26 -5.14 -21.59
CA SER A 217 -10.60 -4.10 -20.64
C SER A 217 -10.93 -2.77 -21.35
N LYS A 218 -12.08 -2.20 -21.03
CA LYS A 218 -12.45 -0.84 -21.42
C LYS A 218 -12.33 0.15 -20.26
N GLN A 219 -12.48 -0.34 -19.04
CA GLN A 219 -12.40 0.41 -17.79
C GLN A 219 -11.53 -0.34 -16.80
N ILE A 220 -10.22 -0.10 -16.89
CA ILE A 220 -9.19 -0.87 -16.16
C ILE A 220 -9.49 -1.00 -14.66
N THR A 221 -9.95 0.07 -14.03
CA THR A 221 -10.29 0.08 -12.60
C THR A 221 -11.44 -0.87 -12.30
N ASP A 222 -12.57 -0.69 -12.99
CA ASP A 222 -13.80 -1.45 -12.73
C ASP A 222 -13.59 -2.93 -13.04
N ASP A 223 -12.97 -3.23 -14.18
CA ASP A 223 -12.68 -4.61 -14.60
C ASP A 223 -11.73 -5.32 -13.60
N THR A 224 -10.74 -4.59 -13.07
CA THR A 224 -9.83 -5.12 -12.04
C THR A 224 -10.57 -5.39 -10.73
N LEU A 225 -11.44 -4.48 -10.30
CA LEU A 225 -12.22 -4.62 -9.07
C LEU A 225 -13.27 -5.74 -9.19
N GLU A 226 -13.95 -5.85 -10.33
CA GLU A 226 -14.89 -6.94 -10.61
C GLU A 226 -14.19 -8.30 -10.55
N TYR A 227 -13.02 -8.41 -11.18
CA TYR A 227 -12.21 -9.62 -11.10
C TYR A 227 -11.78 -9.94 -9.66
N ALA A 228 -11.33 -8.93 -8.92
CA ALA A 228 -10.94 -9.09 -7.52
C ALA A 228 -12.13 -9.56 -6.64
N HIS A 229 -13.33 -9.04 -6.88
CA HIS A 229 -14.54 -9.51 -6.21
C HIS A 229 -14.88 -10.96 -6.56
N LYS A 230 -14.83 -11.32 -7.84
CA LYS A 230 -15.12 -12.68 -8.34
C LYS A 230 -14.26 -13.73 -7.64
N ILE A 231 -12.97 -13.44 -7.44
CA ILE A 231 -12.03 -14.37 -6.81
C ILE A 231 -11.92 -14.21 -5.30
N LYS A 232 -12.63 -13.25 -4.70
CA LYS A 232 -12.49 -12.87 -3.28
C LYS A 232 -11.04 -12.54 -2.92
N ALA A 233 -10.44 -11.62 -3.66
CA ALA A 233 -9.06 -11.19 -3.44
C ALA A 233 -8.85 -10.57 -2.06
N ASN A 234 -7.63 -10.66 -1.55
CA ASN A 234 -7.22 -10.05 -0.28
C ASN A 234 -6.29 -8.84 -0.51
N LEU A 235 -5.70 -8.72 -1.70
CA LEU A 235 -4.77 -7.65 -2.05
C LEU A 235 -4.80 -7.42 -3.56
N ILE A 236 -4.69 -6.15 -3.97
CA ILE A 236 -4.42 -5.77 -5.36
C ILE A 236 -3.07 -5.03 -5.39
N VAL A 237 -2.17 -5.41 -6.31
CA VAL A 237 -0.84 -4.79 -6.45
C VAL A 237 -0.78 -3.99 -7.73
N ILE A 238 -0.58 -2.67 -7.63
CA ILE A 238 -0.59 -1.74 -8.76
C ILE A 238 0.73 -0.97 -8.89
N MET A 239 0.96 -0.37 -10.08
CA MET A 239 1.97 0.67 -10.26
C MET A 239 1.36 2.05 -10.04
N THR A 240 2.14 2.96 -9.45
CA THR A 240 1.82 4.39 -9.49
C THR A 240 2.34 4.94 -10.81
N GLU A 241 1.45 5.25 -11.76
CA GLU A 241 1.84 5.98 -12.96
C GLU A 241 2.24 7.39 -12.55
N GLN A 242 3.46 7.79 -12.89
CA GLN A 242 3.92 9.17 -12.76
C GLN A 242 3.93 9.80 -14.14
N GLU A 243 2.99 10.69 -14.39
CA GLU A 243 3.15 11.63 -15.49
C GLU A 243 4.27 12.60 -15.11
N THR A 244 5.36 12.60 -15.90
CA THR A 244 6.48 13.52 -15.77
C THR A 244 6.09 14.92 -16.24
N THR A 245 5.23 15.60 -15.50
CA THR A 245 5.05 17.04 -15.62
C THR A 245 5.88 17.74 -14.57
N THR A 246 6.64 18.73 -14.98
CA THR A 246 7.78 19.39 -14.33
C THR A 246 7.53 20.07 -12.98
N ALA A 247 6.38 19.94 -12.34
CA ALA A 247 6.06 20.66 -11.10
C ALA A 247 5.31 19.88 -10.01
N ASN A 248 4.63 18.76 -10.30
CA ASN A 248 3.86 18.05 -9.29
C ASN A 248 3.98 16.53 -9.48
N LEU A 249 4.32 15.83 -8.41
CA LEU A 249 4.26 14.37 -8.31
C LEU A 249 2.77 13.96 -8.28
N TRP A 250 2.19 13.66 -9.44
CA TRP A 250 0.80 13.19 -9.53
C TRP A 250 0.77 11.69 -9.77
N MET A 251 -0.08 11.05 -9.00
CA MET A 251 -0.45 9.66 -9.24
C MET A 251 -1.37 9.60 -10.46
N GLY A 252 -1.17 8.62 -11.35
CA GLY A 252 -2.02 8.44 -12.52
C GLY A 252 -3.48 8.17 -12.16
N PRO A 253 -4.41 8.40 -13.11
CA PRO A 253 -5.86 8.24 -12.85
C PRO A 253 -6.23 6.87 -12.30
N TYR A 254 -5.66 5.79 -12.86
CA TYR A 254 -5.90 4.42 -12.40
C TYR A 254 -5.46 4.21 -10.95
N ALA A 255 -4.24 4.60 -10.62
CA ALA A 255 -3.72 4.42 -9.26
C ALA A 255 -4.51 5.29 -8.26
N SER A 256 -4.88 6.53 -8.64
CA SER A 256 -5.73 7.39 -7.82
C SER A 256 -7.10 6.78 -7.55
N GLN A 257 -7.75 6.23 -8.58
CA GLN A 257 -9.04 5.55 -8.42
C GLN A 257 -8.91 4.32 -7.51
N MET A 258 -7.88 3.49 -7.72
CA MET A 258 -7.66 2.30 -6.90
C MET A 258 -7.42 2.64 -5.43
N VAL A 259 -6.56 3.62 -5.12
CA VAL A 259 -6.28 4.04 -3.74
C VAL A 259 -7.50 4.63 -3.04
N ASN A 260 -8.31 5.40 -3.76
CA ASN A 260 -9.46 6.11 -3.17
C ASN A 260 -10.74 5.26 -3.11
N HIS A 261 -10.94 4.35 -4.05
CA HIS A 261 -12.23 3.68 -4.22
C HIS A 261 -12.20 2.16 -4.06
N SER A 262 -11.00 1.53 -4.05
CA SER A 262 -10.91 0.07 -3.87
C SER A 262 -11.47 -0.35 -2.51
N PRO A 263 -12.38 -1.33 -2.49
CA PRO A 263 -12.80 -1.97 -1.24
C PRO A 263 -11.77 -2.97 -0.72
N PHE A 264 -10.71 -3.25 -1.50
CA PHE A 264 -9.62 -4.15 -1.13
C PHE A 264 -8.39 -3.36 -0.70
N PRO A 265 -7.51 -3.91 0.14
CA PRO A 265 -6.16 -3.40 0.33
C PRO A 265 -5.42 -3.23 -1.01
N VAL A 266 -4.73 -2.11 -1.19
CA VAL A 266 -3.99 -1.80 -2.42
C VAL A 266 -2.52 -1.55 -2.10
N LEU A 267 -1.63 -2.36 -2.65
CA LEU A 267 -0.20 -2.12 -2.63
C LEU A 267 0.22 -1.36 -3.87
N SER A 268 0.61 -0.12 -3.68
CA SER A 268 1.09 0.78 -4.74
C SER A 268 2.61 0.76 -4.81
N VAL A 269 3.14 0.48 -5.99
CA VAL A 269 4.59 0.40 -6.26
C VAL A 269 4.99 1.53 -7.20
N LYS A 270 5.98 2.32 -6.80
CA LYS A 270 6.52 3.41 -7.61
C LYS A 270 7.54 2.86 -8.60
N PRO A 271 7.49 3.27 -9.89
CA PRO A 271 8.53 2.92 -10.84
C PRO A 271 9.89 3.41 -10.38
N LYS A 272 10.90 2.56 -10.47
CA LYS A 272 12.28 2.97 -10.18
C LYS A 272 12.79 3.87 -11.30
N LYS A 273 13.27 5.07 -10.96
CA LYS A 273 13.99 5.93 -11.91
C LYS A 273 15.27 5.18 -12.31
N ASN A 274 15.41 4.84 -13.58
CA ASN A 274 16.59 4.19 -14.18
C ASN A 274 16.76 2.70 -13.86
N ILE A 275 15.92 1.86 -14.43
CA ILE A 275 16.37 0.52 -14.85
C ILE A 275 16.24 0.49 -16.37
N VAL A 276 17.35 0.78 -17.05
CA VAL A 276 17.58 0.27 -18.40
C VAL A 276 17.78 -1.23 -18.21
N LEU A 277 16.73 -1.99 -18.49
CA LEU A 277 16.80 -3.45 -18.64
C LEU A 277 17.23 -3.79 -20.04
#